data_db145421d4361274c496a71a0494b736
#
_entry.id   db145421d4361274c496a71a0494b736
#
_cell.length_a   1.000
_cell.length_b   1.000
_cell.length_c   1.000
_cell.angle_alpha   90.00
_cell.angle_beta   90.00
_cell.angle_gamma   90.00
#
_symmetry.space_group_name_H-M   'P 1'
#
loop_
_entity.id
_entity.type
_entity.pdbx_description
1 polymer ?
#
loop_
_entity_poly.entity_id
_entity_poly.type
_entity_poly.pdbx_seq_one_letter_code
_entity_poly.pdbx_strand_id
1 'polypeptide(L)'
;MPWMAHAMRWRPIYTAIAIALTVVGFVPSVRAQTPTNGLIMLIEFEKIDGIRHWERELGQRGLTALIQAQNNVLKEYPDDFARLAAEGYTISGIDAEKPFWDVAYDEQLARMREVKQSVERITHKPMRVFGSRYFAYDENTLRAAKALGIEYVLGRGTAGALATIYAPREYTTKIISVSNVPFAEMGTGSLCDYSLWARGSTGKEFDSVLDKVLASGLSDLILVSHAYLGGLYAEWWRVYETALANKHVTWSSFDQWVSSVKINAQPLAEIPVNREVKYDVPKPAVPLEKLERLPEFRGKTN
;
A
#
# COMPACT_ATOMS: atom_id res chain seq x y z
N MET A 1 89.69 27.72 51.83
CA MET A 1 88.57 28.61 51.97
C MET A 1 87.31 27.90 51.38
N PRO A 2 86.36 27.45 52.22
CA PRO A 2 85.19 26.69 51.73
C PRO A 2 83.98 27.65 51.65
N TRP A 3 83.23 27.49 50.59
CA TRP A 3 81.95 28.18 50.38
C TRP A 3 80.84 27.25 50.88
N MET A 4 80.00 27.79 51.78
CA MET A 4 78.79 27.11 52.27
C MET A 4 77.68 27.26 51.23
N ALA A 5 77.07 26.16 50.77
CA ALA A 5 75.92 26.17 49.98
C ALA A 5 74.68 25.95 50.88
N HIS A 6 73.80 26.92 50.92
CA HIS A 6 72.50 26.81 51.60
C HIS A 6 71.51 26.03 50.70
N ALA A 7 71.13 24.89 51.17
CA ALA A 7 70.06 24.10 50.51
C ALA A 7 68.65 24.61 50.92
N MET A 8 67.99 25.20 49.98
CA MET A 8 66.61 25.67 50.12
C MET A 8 65.64 24.48 49.90
N ARG A 9 64.99 24.01 50.94
CA ARG A 9 64.01 22.93 50.87
C ARG A 9 62.68 23.51 50.37
N TRP A 10 62.28 23.12 49.15
CA TRP A 10 60.94 23.34 48.64
C TRP A 10 59.99 22.25 49.11
N ARG A 11 58.87 22.61 49.77
CA ARG A 11 57.78 21.71 50.09
C ARG A 11 56.79 21.78 48.93
N PRO A 12 56.37 20.67 48.30
CA PRO A 12 55.29 20.68 47.34
C PRO A 12 53.94 20.76 48.04
N ILE A 13 53.19 21.81 47.73
CA ILE A 13 51.78 21.94 48.12
C ILE A 13 50.99 21.14 47.06
N TYR A 14 50.45 19.98 47.46
CA TYR A 14 49.52 19.23 46.64
C TYR A 14 48.13 19.85 46.80
N THR A 15 47.71 20.65 45.81
CA THR A 15 46.32 21.08 45.67
C THR A 15 45.53 19.98 44.96
N ALA A 16 44.74 19.24 45.72
CA ALA A 16 43.83 18.27 45.16
C ALA A 16 42.65 18.99 44.48
N ILE A 17 42.65 19.04 43.16
CA ILE A 17 41.52 19.45 42.36
C ILE A 17 40.57 18.27 42.22
N ALA A 18 39.44 18.31 42.96
CA ALA A 18 38.33 17.38 42.78
C ALA A 18 37.56 17.76 41.50
N ILE A 19 37.82 17.07 40.41
CA ILE A 19 36.98 17.16 39.19
C ILE A 19 35.70 16.40 39.42
N ALA A 20 34.61 17.10 39.70
CA ALA A 20 33.27 16.55 39.70
C ALA A 20 32.86 16.22 38.24
N LEU A 21 33.02 14.98 37.80
CA LEU A 21 32.47 14.51 36.54
C LEU A 21 30.94 14.39 36.67
N THR A 22 30.24 15.44 36.25
CA THR A 22 28.78 15.41 36.03
C THR A 22 28.54 14.56 34.79
N VAL A 23 28.23 13.29 34.99
CA VAL A 23 27.74 12.39 33.94
C VAL A 23 26.34 12.89 33.59
N VAL A 24 26.24 13.77 32.61
CA VAL A 24 24.97 14.07 31.97
C VAL A 24 24.57 12.83 31.19
N GLY A 25 23.72 12.03 31.80
CA GLY A 25 23.13 10.87 31.15
C GLY A 25 22.34 11.33 29.94
N PHE A 26 22.92 11.11 28.76
CA PHE A 26 22.22 11.27 27.50
C PHE A 26 21.17 10.15 27.45
N VAL A 27 19.96 10.42 27.94
CA VAL A 27 18.80 9.56 27.69
C VAL A 27 18.44 9.82 26.23
N PRO A 28 18.68 8.85 25.32
CA PRO A 28 18.20 9.01 23.96
C PRO A 28 16.69 9.18 24.06
N SER A 29 16.19 10.34 23.69
CA SER A 29 14.76 10.56 23.53
C SER A 29 14.31 9.60 22.43
N VAL A 30 13.68 8.50 22.80
CA VAL A 30 12.95 7.64 21.88
C VAL A 30 11.84 8.52 21.33
N ARG A 31 12.09 9.11 20.18
CA ARG A 31 11.02 9.79 19.43
C ARG A 31 9.96 8.74 19.20
N ALA A 32 8.78 8.94 19.80
CA ALA A 32 7.62 8.13 19.48
C ALA A 32 7.45 8.15 17.96
N GLN A 33 7.60 6.99 17.33
CA GLN A 33 7.47 6.86 15.90
C GLN A 33 6.00 7.17 15.56
N THR A 34 5.77 8.15 14.69
CA THR A 34 4.40 8.45 14.24
C THR A 34 3.83 7.20 13.58
N PRO A 35 2.63 6.75 13.95
CA PRO A 35 2.03 5.58 13.33
C PRO A 35 1.92 5.76 11.81
N THR A 36 2.19 4.70 11.08
CA THR A 36 1.97 4.66 9.62
C THR A 36 0.48 4.70 9.34
N ASN A 37 0.04 5.58 8.44
CA ASN A 37 -1.35 5.64 8.01
C ASN A 37 -1.57 4.63 6.86
N GLY A 38 -2.33 3.58 7.14
CA GLY A 38 -2.54 2.44 6.24
C GLY A 38 -3.91 2.44 5.57
N LEU A 39 -3.95 2.08 4.30
CA LEU A 39 -5.16 1.76 3.54
C LEU A 39 -5.11 0.31 3.08
N ILE A 40 -6.17 -0.44 3.32
CA ILE A 40 -6.38 -1.76 2.70
C ILE A 40 -7.04 -1.56 1.34
N MET A 41 -6.46 -2.16 0.30
CA MET A 41 -7.03 -2.19 -1.03
C MET A 41 -7.21 -3.63 -1.49
N LEU A 42 -8.45 -3.99 -1.80
CA LEU A 42 -8.83 -5.32 -2.29
C LEU A 42 -9.04 -5.27 -3.79
N ILE A 43 -8.57 -6.28 -4.50
CA ILE A 43 -8.75 -6.44 -5.94
C ILE A 43 -9.43 -7.78 -6.18
N GLU A 44 -10.51 -7.79 -6.98
CA GLU A 44 -11.22 -9.04 -7.31
C GLU A 44 -11.57 -9.11 -8.80
N PHE A 45 -11.25 -10.25 -9.41
CA PHE A 45 -11.46 -10.51 -10.84
C PHE A 45 -12.43 -11.65 -11.11
N GLU A 46 -12.70 -12.51 -10.12
CA GLU A 46 -13.36 -13.79 -10.35
C GLU A 46 -14.61 -13.98 -9.48
N LYS A 47 -14.45 -14.06 -8.16
CA LYS A 47 -15.53 -14.46 -7.24
C LYS A 47 -15.55 -13.59 -6.00
N ILE A 48 -16.69 -13.59 -5.31
CA ILE A 48 -16.92 -12.74 -4.13
C ILE A 48 -16.39 -13.34 -2.83
N ASP A 49 -16.08 -14.65 -2.77
CA ASP A 49 -15.78 -15.34 -1.51
C ASP A 49 -14.59 -14.74 -0.75
N GLY A 50 -13.54 -14.33 -1.46
CA GLY A 50 -12.40 -13.68 -0.84
C GLY A 50 -12.76 -12.32 -0.24
N ILE A 51 -13.59 -11.53 -0.94
CA ILE A 51 -14.09 -10.25 -0.42
C ILE A 51 -14.96 -10.47 0.82
N ARG A 52 -15.85 -11.47 0.84
CA ARG A 52 -16.68 -11.79 2.01
C ARG A 52 -15.85 -12.21 3.23
N HIS A 53 -14.72 -12.89 3.00
CA HIS A 53 -13.78 -13.18 4.09
C HIS A 53 -13.16 -11.89 4.63
N TRP A 54 -12.63 -11.04 3.76
CA TRP A 54 -12.08 -9.76 4.13
C TRP A 54 -13.09 -8.86 4.85
N GLU A 55 -14.32 -8.79 4.35
CA GLU A 55 -15.41 -8.04 4.97
C GLU A 55 -15.63 -8.47 6.43
N ARG A 56 -15.75 -9.77 6.69
CA ARG A 56 -15.92 -10.31 8.03
C ARG A 56 -14.77 -9.92 8.95
N GLU A 57 -13.53 -10.07 8.48
CA GLU A 57 -12.34 -9.79 9.26
C GLU A 57 -12.11 -8.30 9.51
N LEU A 58 -12.40 -7.46 8.55
CA LEU A 58 -12.34 -6.01 8.72
C LEU A 58 -13.48 -5.51 9.60
N GLY A 59 -14.70 -6.04 9.41
CA GLY A 59 -15.86 -5.69 10.23
C GLY A 59 -15.65 -5.95 11.73
N GLN A 60 -15.03 -7.09 12.09
CA GLN A 60 -14.67 -7.39 13.49
C GLN A 60 -13.72 -6.35 14.11
N ARG A 61 -12.98 -5.62 13.28
CA ARG A 61 -12.01 -4.59 13.69
C ARG A 61 -12.56 -3.17 13.52
N GLY A 62 -13.80 -3.01 13.05
CA GLY A 62 -14.39 -1.71 12.71
C GLY A 62 -13.70 -0.99 11.55
N LEU A 63 -13.10 -1.76 10.63
CA LEU A 63 -12.34 -1.26 9.49
C LEU A 63 -13.11 -1.46 8.19
N THR A 64 -12.76 -0.67 7.17
CA THR A 64 -13.24 -0.81 5.79
C THR A 64 -12.07 -0.76 4.82
N ALA A 65 -12.33 -1.03 3.54
CA ALA A 65 -11.31 -1.05 2.49
C ALA A 65 -11.78 -0.27 1.24
N LEU A 66 -10.80 0.06 0.38
CA LEU A 66 -11.04 0.37 -1.02
C LEU A 66 -11.14 -0.96 -1.79
N ILE A 67 -12.25 -1.23 -2.45
CA ILE A 67 -12.45 -2.45 -3.24
C ILE A 67 -12.46 -2.09 -4.72
N GLN A 68 -11.56 -2.72 -5.47
CA GLN A 68 -11.51 -2.67 -6.92
C GLN A 68 -12.03 -3.98 -7.50
N ALA A 69 -13.23 -3.97 -8.03
CA ALA A 69 -13.83 -5.15 -8.66
C ALA A 69 -13.92 -4.97 -10.17
N GLN A 70 -13.65 -6.06 -10.90
CA GLN A 70 -13.86 -6.12 -12.33
C GLN A 70 -15.35 -6.13 -12.65
N ASN A 71 -15.71 -5.65 -13.83
CA ASN A 71 -17.10 -5.43 -14.21
C ASN A 71 -17.97 -6.70 -14.21
N ASN A 72 -17.40 -7.86 -14.55
CA ASN A 72 -18.10 -9.15 -14.45
C ASN A 72 -18.48 -9.49 -13.01
N VAL A 73 -17.57 -9.30 -12.05
CA VAL A 73 -17.80 -9.56 -10.62
C VAL A 73 -18.86 -8.61 -10.06
N LEU A 74 -18.79 -7.32 -10.41
CA LEU A 74 -19.81 -6.33 -10.05
C LEU A 74 -21.21 -6.74 -10.53
N LYS A 75 -21.31 -7.24 -11.77
CA LYS A 75 -22.59 -7.67 -12.37
C LYS A 75 -23.09 -8.99 -11.78
N GLU A 76 -22.20 -9.89 -11.37
CA GLU A 76 -22.55 -11.21 -10.82
C GLU A 76 -23.01 -11.10 -9.36
N TYR A 77 -22.44 -10.18 -8.57
CA TYR A 77 -22.70 -10.05 -7.13
C TYR A 77 -23.17 -8.63 -6.74
N PRO A 78 -24.19 -8.07 -7.39
CA PRO A 78 -24.59 -6.66 -7.19
C PRO A 78 -25.02 -6.36 -5.76
N ASP A 79 -25.72 -7.29 -5.10
CA ASP A 79 -26.22 -7.12 -3.74
C ASP A 79 -25.10 -7.05 -2.71
N ASP A 80 -24.03 -7.83 -2.89
CA ASP A 80 -22.85 -7.75 -2.02
C ASP A 80 -22.18 -6.38 -2.12
N PHE A 81 -21.99 -5.86 -3.32
CA PHE A 81 -21.36 -4.55 -3.50
C PHE A 81 -22.23 -3.38 -3.05
N ALA A 82 -23.55 -3.49 -3.22
CA ALA A 82 -24.50 -2.49 -2.68
C ALA A 82 -24.42 -2.46 -1.15
N ARG A 83 -24.42 -3.61 -0.50
CA ARG A 83 -24.29 -3.75 0.96
C ARG A 83 -22.95 -3.23 1.47
N LEU A 84 -21.83 -3.66 0.89
CA LEU A 84 -20.50 -3.17 1.23
C LEU A 84 -20.39 -1.64 1.10
N ALA A 85 -20.95 -1.07 0.05
CA ALA A 85 -20.98 0.37 -0.11
C ALA A 85 -21.81 1.07 1.00
N ALA A 86 -22.93 0.47 1.43
CA ALA A 86 -23.74 0.98 2.55
C ALA A 86 -22.97 0.91 3.88
N GLU A 87 -22.15 -0.10 4.08
CA GLU A 87 -21.29 -0.32 5.26
C GLU A 87 -20.02 0.56 5.28
N GLY A 88 -19.82 1.42 4.27
CA GLY A 88 -18.71 2.39 4.25
C GLY A 88 -17.48 1.94 3.47
N TYR A 89 -17.51 0.80 2.80
CA TYR A 89 -16.47 0.44 1.84
C TYR A 89 -16.54 1.38 0.62
N THR A 90 -15.38 1.74 0.11
CA THR A 90 -15.30 2.48 -1.15
C THR A 90 -15.23 1.49 -2.30
N ILE A 91 -16.30 1.41 -3.10
CA ILE A 91 -16.34 0.55 -4.28
C ILE A 91 -15.83 1.31 -5.49
N SER A 92 -14.84 0.73 -6.13
CA SER A 92 -14.18 1.22 -7.34
C SER A 92 -14.18 0.12 -8.40
N GLY A 93 -14.05 0.52 -9.64
CA GLY A 93 -13.86 -0.41 -10.74
C GLY A 93 -12.40 -0.56 -11.14
N ILE A 94 -12.06 -1.74 -11.60
CA ILE A 94 -10.80 -2.01 -12.29
C ILE A 94 -11.08 -2.56 -13.68
N ASP A 95 -10.29 -2.10 -14.63
CA ASP A 95 -10.21 -2.77 -15.92
C ASP A 95 -8.97 -3.68 -15.96
N ALA A 96 -9.22 -4.97 -15.84
CA ALA A 96 -8.16 -5.99 -15.78
C ALA A 96 -7.87 -6.66 -17.11
N GLU A 97 -8.55 -6.31 -18.20
CA GLU A 97 -8.33 -6.95 -19.50
C GLU A 97 -6.96 -6.62 -20.06
N LYS A 98 -6.61 -5.34 -20.10
CA LYS A 98 -5.28 -4.89 -20.55
C LYS A 98 -4.82 -3.63 -19.80
N PRO A 99 -3.51 -3.39 -19.72
CA PRO A 99 -3.00 -2.12 -19.18
C PRO A 99 -3.47 -0.92 -20.01
N PHE A 100 -3.76 0.21 -19.37
CA PHE A 100 -4.08 1.48 -20.02
C PHE A 100 -2.79 2.24 -20.35
N TRP A 101 -1.93 1.58 -21.08
CA TRP A 101 -0.71 2.14 -21.61
C TRP A 101 -0.73 2.02 -23.12
N ASP A 102 -0.55 3.14 -23.82
CA ASP A 102 -0.60 3.20 -25.29
C ASP A 102 -1.94 2.69 -25.88
N VAL A 103 -3.02 2.98 -25.20
CA VAL A 103 -4.40 2.68 -25.63
C VAL A 103 -5.07 3.98 -26.07
N ALA A 104 -5.81 3.92 -27.17
CA ALA A 104 -6.52 5.10 -27.72
C ALA A 104 -7.50 5.70 -26.70
N TYR A 105 -7.60 7.02 -26.69
CA TYR A 105 -8.47 7.77 -25.76
C TYR A 105 -9.91 7.28 -25.77
N ASP A 106 -10.52 7.11 -26.93
CA ASP A 106 -11.92 6.70 -27.05
C ASP A 106 -12.15 5.30 -26.47
N GLU A 107 -11.20 4.39 -26.64
CA GLU A 107 -11.26 3.06 -26.05
C GLU A 107 -11.15 3.13 -24.52
N GLN A 108 -10.16 3.87 -24.00
CA GLN A 108 -10.04 4.05 -22.54
C GLN A 108 -11.30 4.69 -21.95
N LEU A 109 -11.84 5.74 -22.59
CA LEU A 109 -13.06 6.42 -22.16
C LEU A 109 -14.28 5.49 -22.15
N ALA A 110 -14.45 4.67 -23.17
CA ALA A 110 -15.56 3.72 -23.27
C ALA A 110 -15.48 2.67 -22.15
N ARG A 111 -14.33 2.06 -21.95
CA ARG A 111 -14.08 1.03 -20.93
C ARG A 111 -14.24 1.58 -19.51
N MET A 112 -13.66 2.74 -19.21
CA MET A 112 -13.86 3.42 -17.93
C MET A 112 -15.33 3.74 -17.66
N ARG A 113 -16.05 4.23 -18.69
CA ARG A 113 -17.47 4.58 -18.58
C ARG A 113 -18.32 3.36 -18.23
N GLU A 114 -18.07 2.22 -18.85
CA GLU A 114 -18.81 0.99 -18.58
C GLU A 114 -18.65 0.56 -17.12
N VAL A 115 -17.42 0.52 -16.63
CA VAL A 115 -17.12 0.15 -15.23
C VAL A 115 -17.76 1.16 -14.27
N LYS A 116 -17.61 2.46 -14.52
CA LYS A 116 -18.21 3.53 -13.72
C LYS A 116 -19.73 3.38 -13.63
N GLN A 117 -20.40 3.16 -14.75
CA GLN A 117 -21.85 2.97 -14.78
C GLN A 117 -22.29 1.75 -13.97
N SER A 118 -21.52 0.67 -13.99
CA SER A 118 -21.81 -0.53 -13.18
C SER A 118 -21.69 -0.23 -11.68
N VAL A 119 -20.58 0.38 -11.25
CA VAL A 119 -20.38 0.77 -9.85
C VAL A 119 -21.52 1.68 -9.37
N GLU A 120 -21.81 2.77 -10.10
CA GLU A 120 -22.79 3.77 -9.67
C GLU A 120 -24.22 3.24 -9.66
N ARG A 121 -24.58 2.39 -10.61
CA ARG A 121 -25.90 1.73 -10.65
C ARG A 121 -26.10 0.80 -9.45
N ILE A 122 -25.05 0.05 -9.06
CA ILE A 122 -25.11 -0.94 -7.98
C ILE A 122 -25.05 -0.27 -6.61
N THR A 123 -24.13 0.66 -6.44
CA THR A 123 -23.85 1.26 -5.12
C THR A 123 -24.67 2.51 -4.82
N HIS A 124 -25.28 3.12 -5.83
CA HIS A 124 -25.92 4.44 -5.76
C HIS A 124 -24.99 5.55 -5.26
N LYS A 125 -23.67 5.34 -5.40
CA LYS A 125 -22.62 6.30 -5.03
C LYS A 125 -21.71 6.58 -6.23
N PRO A 126 -21.11 7.78 -6.34
CA PRO A 126 -20.19 8.08 -7.43
C PRO A 126 -18.95 7.23 -7.35
N MET A 127 -18.49 6.70 -8.47
CA MET A 127 -17.20 6.04 -8.57
C MET A 127 -16.08 7.09 -8.61
N ARG A 128 -15.30 7.19 -7.55
CA ARG A 128 -14.27 8.21 -7.39
C ARG A 128 -12.88 7.77 -7.80
N VAL A 129 -12.62 6.46 -7.83
CA VAL A 129 -11.31 5.87 -8.09
C VAL A 129 -11.40 4.92 -9.27
N PHE A 130 -10.39 4.92 -10.13
CA PHE A 130 -10.25 3.96 -11.21
C PHE A 130 -8.84 3.36 -11.22
N GLY A 131 -8.73 2.08 -11.49
CA GLY A 131 -7.48 1.39 -11.79
C GLY A 131 -7.56 0.61 -13.10
N SER A 132 -6.46 0.48 -13.77
CA SER A 132 -6.30 -0.48 -14.86
C SER A 132 -5.37 -1.60 -14.45
N ARG A 133 -5.26 -2.62 -15.29
CA ARG A 133 -4.31 -3.72 -15.10
C ARG A 133 -2.91 -3.19 -14.82
N TYR A 134 -2.26 -3.71 -13.77
CA TYR A 134 -0.94 -3.28 -13.27
C TYR A 134 -0.85 -1.83 -12.80
N PHE A 135 -1.98 -1.15 -12.59
CA PHE A 135 -2.02 0.30 -12.34
C PHE A 135 -1.33 1.13 -13.43
N ALA A 136 -1.34 0.61 -14.67
CA ALA A 136 -0.81 1.33 -15.81
C ALA A 136 -1.76 2.48 -16.18
N TYR A 137 -1.20 3.62 -16.56
CA TYR A 137 -1.96 4.76 -17.02
C TYR A 137 -1.12 5.62 -17.97
N ASP A 138 -1.78 6.41 -18.78
CA ASP A 138 -1.16 7.42 -19.63
C ASP A 138 -1.97 8.74 -19.56
N GLU A 139 -1.63 9.67 -20.42
CA GLU A 139 -2.34 10.95 -20.50
C GLU A 139 -3.80 10.78 -20.94
N ASN A 140 -4.09 9.84 -21.84
CA ASN A 140 -5.46 9.51 -22.25
C ASN A 140 -6.30 9.01 -21.06
N THR A 141 -5.68 8.26 -20.14
CA THR A 141 -6.35 7.81 -18.90
C THR A 141 -6.77 8.99 -18.03
N LEU A 142 -5.91 9.99 -17.86
CA LEU A 142 -6.22 11.18 -17.06
C LEU A 142 -7.29 12.04 -17.74
N ARG A 143 -7.25 12.15 -19.06
CA ARG A 143 -8.28 12.86 -19.86
C ARG A 143 -9.64 12.17 -19.77
N ALA A 144 -9.67 10.85 -19.89
CA ALA A 144 -10.88 10.04 -19.78
C ALA A 144 -11.47 10.12 -18.35
N ALA A 145 -10.63 10.00 -17.32
CA ALA A 145 -11.03 10.15 -15.93
C ALA A 145 -11.64 11.53 -15.65
N LYS A 146 -11.00 12.61 -16.15
CA LYS A 146 -11.54 13.98 -16.06
C LYS A 146 -12.89 14.10 -16.75
N ALA A 147 -13.03 13.57 -17.96
CA ALA A 147 -14.28 13.62 -18.71
C ALA A 147 -15.44 12.88 -18.03
N LEU A 148 -15.12 11.88 -17.20
CA LEU A 148 -16.08 11.09 -16.43
C LEU A 148 -16.26 11.58 -14.99
N GLY A 149 -15.55 12.62 -14.55
CA GLY A 149 -15.62 13.12 -13.17
C GLY A 149 -14.99 12.18 -12.15
N ILE A 150 -14.03 11.32 -12.55
CA ILE A 150 -13.29 10.44 -11.66
C ILE A 150 -12.18 11.25 -10.98
N GLU A 151 -12.15 11.23 -9.64
CA GLU A 151 -11.24 12.05 -8.85
C GLU A 151 -9.82 11.50 -8.82
N TYR A 152 -9.67 10.17 -8.81
CA TYR A 152 -8.40 9.49 -8.63
C TYR A 152 -8.17 8.38 -9.67
N VAL A 153 -6.96 8.31 -10.18
CA VAL A 153 -6.45 7.17 -10.95
C VAL A 153 -5.34 6.51 -10.14
N LEU A 154 -5.35 5.19 -10.08
CA LEU A 154 -4.26 4.45 -9.45
C LEU A 154 -3.07 4.38 -10.41
N GLY A 155 -1.89 4.67 -9.90
CA GLY A 155 -0.62 4.54 -10.60
C GLY A 155 0.37 3.72 -9.80
N ARG A 156 1.25 3.00 -10.48
CA ARG A 156 2.30 2.22 -9.84
C ARG A 156 3.45 3.13 -9.46
N GLY A 157 3.77 3.21 -8.18
CA GLY A 157 4.93 3.96 -7.68
C GLY A 157 6.25 3.51 -8.31
N THR A 158 7.24 4.38 -8.35
CA THR A 158 8.61 4.00 -8.71
C THR A 158 9.23 3.12 -7.62
N ALA A 159 10.32 2.41 -7.95
CA ALA A 159 11.00 1.53 -7.00
C ALA A 159 11.37 2.25 -5.69
N GLY A 160 10.95 1.69 -4.57
CA GLY A 160 11.14 2.28 -3.24
C GLY A 160 10.17 3.42 -2.91
N ALA A 161 9.25 3.77 -3.81
CA ALA A 161 8.23 4.78 -3.53
C ALA A 161 7.14 4.22 -2.63
N LEU A 162 6.69 5.07 -1.73
CA LEU A 162 5.61 4.81 -0.79
C LEU A 162 4.29 5.27 -1.37
N ALA A 163 3.20 4.89 -0.70
CA ALA A 163 1.89 5.41 -1.06
C ALA A 163 1.85 6.92 -0.86
N THR A 164 1.36 7.63 -1.87
CA THR A 164 1.16 9.08 -1.81
C THR A 164 0.15 9.53 -2.87
N ILE A 165 -0.24 10.80 -2.83
CA ILE A 165 -1.14 11.40 -3.83
C ILE A 165 -0.38 12.47 -4.58
N TYR A 166 -0.43 12.39 -5.91
CA TYR A 166 0.04 13.45 -6.80
C TYR A 166 -1.12 14.18 -7.44
N ALA A 167 -1.03 15.50 -7.51
CA ALA A 167 -1.96 16.35 -8.25
C ALA A 167 -1.22 16.93 -9.47
N PRO A 168 -1.40 16.35 -10.66
CA PRO A 168 -0.86 16.93 -11.89
C PRO A 168 -1.41 18.34 -12.09
N ARG A 169 -0.57 19.33 -12.42
CA ARG A 169 -1.03 20.71 -12.62
C ARG A 169 -1.96 20.86 -13.82
N GLU A 170 -1.85 19.95 -14.78
CA GLU A 170 -2.59 19.94 -16.05
C GLU A 170 -3.98 19.30 -15.93
N TYR A 171 -4.24 18.56 -14.83
CA TYR A 171 -5.45 17.77 -14.63
C TYR A 171 -6.07 17.99 -13.27
N THR A 172 -7.40 17.91 -13.20
CA THR A 172 -8.15 17.89 -11.93
C THR A 172 -8.11 16.49 -11.28
N THR A 173 -7.98 15.44 -12.10
CA THR A 173 -7.82 14.06 -11.63
C THR A 173 -6.45 13.89 -10.98
N LYS A 174 -6.43 13.32 -9.78
CA LYS A 174 -5.22 13.03 -9.03
C LYS A 174 -4.74 11.60 -9.28
N ILE A 175 -3.48 11.34 -9.00
CA ILE A 175 -2.87 10.02 -9.12
C ILE A 175 -2.54 9.53 -7.72
N ILE A 176 -3.14 8.41 -7.31
CA ILE A 176 -2.73 7.68 -6.12
C ILE A 176 -1.57 6.75 -6.52
N SER A 177 -0.38 7.05 -6.05
CA SER A 177 0.78 6.18 -6.21
C SER A 177 0.66 5.01 -5.25
N VAL A 178 0.47 3.81 -5.78
CA VAL A 178 0.49 2.58 -4.99
C VAL A 178 1.93 2.23 -4.63
N SER A 179 2.18 1.83 -3.39
CA SER A 179 3.52 1.46 -2.90
C SER A 179 4.19 0.46 -3.84
N ASN A 180 5.45 0.70 -4.19
CA ASN A 180 6.24 -0.17 -5.03
C ASN A 180 7.61 -0.39 -4.38
N VAL A 181 7.80 -1.55 -3.79
CA VAL A 181 8.95 -1.86 -2.94
C VAL A 181 9.85 -2.91 -3.58
N PRO A 182 11.15 -2.94 -3.24
CA PRO A 182 12.04 -3.97 -3.72
C PRO A 182 11.80 -5.30 -3.00
N PHE A 183 11.81 -6.40 -3.76
CA PHE A 183 11.64 -7.76 -3.28
C PHE A 183 12.92 -8.58 -3.53
N ALA A 184 14.04 -8.10 -3.06
CA ALA A 184 15.36 -8.70 -3.31
C ALA A 184 15.59 -8.99 -4.81
N GLU A 185 15.90 -10.23 -5.17
CA GLU A 185 16.18 -10.61 -6.56
C GLU A 185 14.94 -10.65 -7.47
N MET A 186 13.74 -10.56 -6.89
CA MET A 186 12.46 -10.60 -7.64
C MET A 186 12.07 -9.24 -8.25
N GLY A 187 12.93 -8.23 -8.15
CA GLY A 187 12.67 -6.89 -8.65
C GLY A 187 11.80 -6.05 -7.70
N THR A 188 10.94 -5.22 -8.27
CA THR A 188 10.05 -4.34 -7.49
C THR A 188 8.59 -4.63 -7.78
N GLY A 189 7.73 -4.42 -6.80
CA GLY A 189 6.29 -4.62 -6.95
C GLY A 189 5.48 -3.95 -5.85
N SER A 190 4.17 -3.94 -6.00
CA SER A 190 3.27 -3.47 -4.96
C SER A 190 3.34 -4.40 -3.76
N LEU A 191 3.08 -3.88 -2.56
CA LEU A 191 2.88 -4.70 -1.35
C LEU A 191 1.57 -5.49 -1.50
N CYS A 192 1.68 -6.63 -2.17
CA CYS A 192 0.55 -7.37 -2.69
C CYS A 192 0.89 -8.87 -2.77
N ASP A 193 -0.01 -9.69 -2.27
CA ASP A 193 0.06 -11.15 -2.34
C ASP A 193 0.33 -11.67 -3.77
N TYR A 194 -0.50 -11.27 -4.72
CA TYR A 194 -0.34 -11.68 -6.11
C TYR A 194 0.99 -11.22 -6.71
N SER A 195 1.42 -10.02 -6.38
CA SER A 195 2.69 -9.49 -6.90
C SER A 195 3.89 -10.33 -6.48
N LEU A 196 3.87 -10.87 -5.26
CA LEU A 196 4.93 -11.74 -4.75
C LEU A 196 4.72 -13.20 -5.19
N TRP A 197 3.51 -13.74 -5.03
CA TRP A 197 3.18 -15.10 -5.47
C TRP A 197 3.53 -15.33 -6.95
N ALA A 198 3.15 -14.40 -7.82
CA ALA A 198 3.43 -14.48 -9.24
C ALA A 198 4.93 -14.43 -9.60
N ARG A 199 5.78 -13.99 -8.67
CA ARG A 199 7.24 -13.98 -8.81
C ARG A 199 7.93 -15.13 -8.11
N GLY A 200 7.18 -16.10 -7.60
CA GLY A 200 7.70 -17.28 -6.92
C GLY A 200 7.97 -17.10 -5.44
N SER A 201 7.48 -16.01 -4.83
CA SER A 201 7.61 -15.77 -3.39
C SER A 201 6.59 -16.55 -2.58
N THR A 202 6.85 -16.65 -1.29
CA THR A 202 6.00 -17.26 -0.26
C THR A 202 5.37 -16.19 0.63
N GLY A 203 4.33 -16.56 1.39
CA GLY A 203 3.75 -15.68 2.40
C GLY A 203 4.75 -15.25 3.47
N LYS A 204 5.69 -16.15 3.85
CA LYS A 204 6.76 -15.83 4.81
C LYS A 204 7.71 -14.74 4.29
N GLU A 205 8.04 -14.76 3.01
CA GLU A 205 8.87 -13.71 2.39
C GLU A 205 8.11 -12.40 2.31
N PHE A 206 6.81 -12.45 2.02
CA PHE A 206 5.96 -11.27 2.07
C PHE A 206 5.93 -10.64 3.46
N ASP A 207 5.72 -11.44 4.49
CA ASP A 207 5.73 -11.00 5.90
C ASP A 207 7.06 -10.29 6.23
N SER A 208 8.19 -10.88 5.86
CA SER A 208 9.51 -10.28 6.03
C SER A 208 9.70 -8.95 5.29
N VAL A 209 9.14 -8.81 4.08
CA VAL A 209 9.18 -7.55 3.32
C VAL A 209 8.32 -6.50 4.02
N LEU A 210 7.12 -6.87 4.44
CA LEU A 210 6.20 -5.98 5.12
C LEU A 210 6.77 -5.47 6.44
N ASP A 211 7.39 -6.34 7.26
CA ASP A 211 8.08 -5.95 8.49
C ASP A 211 9.17 -4.91 8.24
N LYS A 212 10.00 -5.09 7.22
CA LYS A 212 11.03 -4.13 6.83
C LYS A 212 10.44 -2.78 6.40
N VAL A 213 9.36 -2.83 5.64
CA VAL A 213 8.63 -1.65 5.21
C VAL A 213 8.08 -0.91 6.43
N LEU A 214 7.39 -1.58 7.33
CA LEU A 214 6.83 -0.98 8.54
C LEU A 214 7.93 -0.44 9.49
N ALA A 215 9.06 -1.11 9.58
CA ALA A 215 10.21 -0.65 10.37
C ALA A 215 10.91 0.58 9.78
N SER A 216 10.69 0.90 8.50
CA SER A 216 11.35 2.03 7.83
C SER A 216 10.81 3.41 8.20
N GLY A 217 9.75 3.47 9.02
CA GLY A 217 9.18 4.74 9.51
C GLY A 217 8.36 5.49 8.47
N LEU A 218 7.68 4.78 7.60
CA LEU A 218 6.81 5.32 6.56
C LEU A 218 5.65 6.13 7.13
N SER A 219 5.26 7.22 6.45
CA SER A 219 4.06 7.96 6.80
C SER A 219 2.79 7.28 6.29
N ASP A 220 2.81 6.78 5.06
CA ASP A 220 1.62 6.31 4.35
C ASP A 220 1.87 4.98 3.65
N LEU A 221 0.86 4.09 3.68
CA LEU A 221 0.92 2.74 3.16
C LEU A 221 -0.38 2.38 2.44
N ILE A 222 -0.27 1.71 1.29
CA ILE A 222 -1.37 0.95 0.70
C ILE A 222 -0.96 -0.52 0.68
N LEU A 223 -1.68 -1.35 1.41
CA LEU A 223 -1.52 -2.79 1.44
C LEU A 223 -2.58 -3.41 0.54
N VAL A 224 -2.14 -4.09 -0.51
CA VAL A 224 -3.00 -4.62 -1.57
C VAL A 224 -3.19 -6.12 -1.37
N SER A 225 -4.41 -6.60 -1.52
CA SER A 225 -4.71 -8.04 -1.63
C SER A 225 -5.54 -8.33 -2.87
N HIS A 226 -5.15 -9.32 -3.65
CA HIS A 226 -6.09 -9.99 -4.54
C HIS A 226 -6.95 -10.90 -3.67
N ALA A 227 -8.23 -10.53 -3.48
CA ALA A 227 -9.08 -11.16 -2.47
C ALA A 227 -9.22 -12.67 -2.68
N TYR A 228 -9.19 -13.15 -3.93
CA TYR A 228 -9.18 -14.59 -4.25
C TYR A 228 -7.88 -15.31 -3.83
N LEU A 229 -6.79 -14.60 -3.53
CA LEU A 229 -5.54 -15.17 -3.02
C LEU A 229 -5.40 -14.90 -1.51
N GLY A 230 -5.26 -13.65 -1.12
CA GLY A 230 -5.07 -13.27 0.28
C GLY A 230 -6.27 -13.56 1.18
N GLY A 231 -7.49 -13.57 0.63
CA GLY A 231 -8.71 -13.88 1.37
C GLY A 231 -9.11 -15.35 1.42
N LEU A 232 -8.45 -16.24 0.67
CA LEU A 232 -8.85 -17.65 0.59
C LEU A 232 -7.78 -18.64 1.04
N TYR A 233 -6.50 -18.27 1.04
CA TYR A 233 -5.39 -19.18 1.30
C TYR A 233 -4.67 -18.84 2.59
N ALA A 234 -4.50 -19.83 3.46
CA ALA A 234 -4.02 -19.69 4.83
C ALA A 234 -2.65 -19.03 4.95
N GLU A 235 -1.72 -19.36 4.06
CA GLU A 235 -0.37 -18.78 4.05
C GLU A 235 -0.40 -17.26 3.80
N TRP A 236 -1.18 -16.83 2.82
CA TRP A 236 -1.29 -15.42 2.43
C TRP A 236 -2.14 -14.62 3.41
N TRP A 237 -3.24 -15.20 3.89
CA TRP A 237 -4.09 -14.56 4.90
C TRP A 237 -3.30 -14.23 6.18
N ARG A 238 -2.43 -15.13 6.64
CA ARG A 238 -1.63 -14.91 7.84
C ARG A 238 -0.83 -13.61 7.81
N VAL A 239 -0.30 -13.22 6.65
CA VAL A 239 0.45 -11.97 6.48
C VAL A 239 -0.46 -10.77 6.76
N TYR A 240 -1.67 -10.79 6.21
CA TYR A 240 -2.65 -9.71 6.42
C TYR A 240 -3.16 -9.67 7.85
N GLU A 241 -3.41 -10.80 8.45
CA GLU A 241 -3.81 -10.91 9.85
C GLU A 241 -2.74 -10.28 10.76
N THR A 242 -1.47 -10.59 10.54
CA THR A 242 -0.32 -9.99 11.23
C THR A 242 -0.27 -8.48 11.00
N ALA A 243 -0.42 -8.03 9.77
CA ALA A 243 -0.43 -6.61 9.42
C ALA A 243 -1.58 -5.84 10.09
N LEU A 244 -2.78 -6.41 10.09
CA LEU A 244 -3.96 -5.82 10.75
C LEU A 244 -3.81 -5.71 12.27
N ALA A 245 -3.06 -6.61 12.89
CA ALA A 245 -2.75 -6.59 14.32
C ALA A 245 -1.60 -5.65 14.69
N ASN A 246 -0.88 -5.09 13.72
CA ASN A 246 0.29 -4.25 13.96
C ASN A 246 -0.10 -2.88 14.53
N LYS A 247 0.33 -2.59 15.77
CA LYS A 247 0.01 -1.35 16.50
C LYS A 247 0.70 -0.08 15.96
N HIS A 248 1.70 -0.24 15.08
CA HIS A 248 2.38 0.89 14.44
C HIS A 248 1.68 1.35 13.16
N VAL A 249 0.60 0.70 12.75
CA VAL A 249 -0.23 1.10 11.62
C VAL A 249 -1.60 1.53 12.12
N THR A 250 -2.03 2.70 11.71
CA THR A 250 -3.42 3.14 11.84
C THR A 250 -4.13 2.87 10.53
N TRP A 251 -4.94 1.83 10.50
CA TRP A 251 -5.75 1.50 9.33
C TRP A 251 -6.92 2.46 9.20
N SER A 252 -7.10 3.02 8.03
CA SER A 252 -8.09 4.08 7.74
C SER A 252 -9.01 3.65 6.60
N SER A 253 -10.25 4.17 6.61
CA SER A 253 -11.09 4.12 5.43
C SER A 253 -10.47 4.92 4.28
N PHE A 254 -10.93 4.72 3.05
CA PHE A 254 -10.43 5.47 1.90
C PHE A 254 -10.54 7.00 2.10
N ASP A 255 -11.69 7.47 2.58
CA ASP A 255 -11.91 8.90 2.79
C ASP A 255 -10.99 9.50 3.87
N GLN A 256 -10.78 8.78 4.96
CA GLN A 256 -9.84 9.19 6.01
C GLN A 256 -8.40 9.21 5.47
N TRP A 257 -8.02 8.17 4.71
CA TRP A 257 -6.68 8.05 4.15
C TRP A 257 -6.38 9.20 3.17
N VAL A 258 -7.25 9.46 2.18
CA VAL A 258 -7.02 10.56 1.21
C VAL A 258 -7.06 11.95 1.85
N SER A 259 -7.74 12.10 2.99
CA SER A 259 -7.79 13.36 3.74
C SER A 259 -6.53 13.62 4.56
N SER A 260 -5.80 12.59 4.94
CA SER A 260 -4.57 12.68 5.77
C SER A 260 -3.29 12.65 4.97
N VAL A 261 -3.27 12.04 3.79
CA VAL A 261 -2.09 11.92 2.94
C VAL A 261 -1.74 13.27 2.31
N LYS A 262 -0.45 13.60 2.34
CA LYS A 262 0.06 14.80 1.68
C LYS A 262 -0.16 14.72 0.17
N ILE A 263 -0.79 15.75 -0.40
CA ILE A 263 -0.95 15.91 -1.85
C ILE A 263 0.24 16.67 -2.41
N ASN A 264 0.93 16.08 -3.37
CA ASN A 264 2.09 16.65 -4.04
C ASN A 264 1.69 17.22 -5.40
N ALA A 265 1.57 18.55 -5.48
CA ALA A 265 1.20 19.23 -6.73
C ALA A 265 2.46 19.52 -7.57
N GLN A 266 2.52 18.94 -8.78
CA GLN A 266 3.66 19.13 -9.69
C GLN A 266 3.25 18.86 -11.14
N PRO A 267 4.05 19.26 -12.15
CA PRO A 267 3.78 18.94 -13.54
C PRO A 267 3.71 17.42 -13.75
N LEU A 268 2.82 16.97 -14.64
CA LEU A 268 2.65 15.53 -14.91
C LEU A 268 3.98 14.85 -15.28
N ALA A 269 4.84 15.54 -16.05
CA ALA A 269 6.13 15.00 -16.49
C ALA A 269 7.11 14.73 -15.33
N GLU A 270 6.93 15.39 -14.19
CA GLU A 270 7.79 15.27 -13.00
C GLU A 270 7.25 14.27 -11.98
N ILE A 271 6.05 13.72 -12.19
CA ILE A 271 5.44 12.77 -11.25
C ILE A 271 6.19 11.44 -11.31
N PRO A 272 6.80 11.00 -10.17
CA PRO A 272 7.61 9.78 -10.13
C PRO A 272 6.71 8.52 -9.98
N VAL A 273 5.83 8.30 -10.94
CA VAL A 273 4.93 7.15 -11.00
C VAL A 273 5.16 6.43 -12.32
N ASN A 274 5.35 5.12 -12.27
CA ASN A 274 5.52 4.32 -13.47
C ASN A 274 4.24 4.31 -14.29
N ARG A 275 4.33 4.75 -15.53
CA ARG A 275 3.22 4.75 -16.47
C ARG A 275 3.18 3.42 -17.23
N GLU A 276 4.31 3.02 -17.78
CA GLU A 276 4.49 1.75 -18.45
C GLU A 276 4.78 0.64 -17.45
N VAL A 277 4.14 -0.51 -17.61
CA VAL A 277 4.41 -1.71 -16.82
C VAL A 277 4.68 -2.86 -17.78
N LYS A 278 5.90 -3.38 -17.76
CA LYS A 278 6.23 -4.59 -18.50
C LYS A 278 5.45 -5.78 -17.94
N TYR A 279 4.90 -6.55 -18.84
CA TYR A 279 4.17 -7.77 -18.50
C TYR A 279 5.16 -8.92 -18.32
N ASP A 280 5.21 -9.47 -17.10
CA ASP A 280 5.90 -10.71 -16.83
C ASP A 280 4.87 -11.83 -16.67
N VAL A 281 5.11 -12.95 -17.34
CA VAL A 281 4.28 -14.14 -17.15
C VAL A 281 4.48 -14.65 -15.72
N PRO A 282 3.42 -14.85 -14.95
CA PRO A 282 3.52 -15.38 -13.60
C PRO A 282 4.29 -16.70 -13.55
N LYS A 283 5.22 -16.82 -12.60
CA LYS A 283 5.99 -18.04 -12.34
C LYS A 283 5.92 -18.38 -10.85
N PRO A 284 4.73 -18.69 -10.32
CA PRO A 284 4.59 -19.00 -8.90
C PRO A 284 5.39 -20.24 -8.52
N ALA A 285 6.04 -20.20 -7.35
CA ALA A 285 6.73 -21.37 -6.80
C ALA A 285 5.73 -22.49 -6.45
N VAL A 286 4.55 -22.10 -5.95
CA VAL A 286 3.45 -23.01 -5.63
C VAL A 286 2.21 -22.57 -6.42
N PRO A 287 1.67 -23.42 -7.30
CA PRO A 287 0.41 -23.16 -8.01
C PRO A 287 -0.78 -23.01 -7.04
N LEU A 288 -1.78 -22.22 -7.42
CA LEU A 288 -2.94 -21.94 -6.56
C LEU A 288 -3.64 -23.21 -6.05
N GLU A 289 -3.79 -24.21 -6.90
CA GLU A 289 -4.46 -25.47 -6.55
C GLU A 289 -3.72 -26.33 -5.51
N LYS A 290 -2.45 -26.00 -5.24
CA LYS A 290 -1.62 -26.65 -4.22
C LYS A 290 -1.50 -25.85 -2.93
N LEU A 291 -2.00 -24.61 -2.91
CA LEU A 291 -2.02 -23.79 -1.71
C LEU A 291 -3.10 -24.29 -0.74
N GLU A 292 -2.80 -24.30 0.55
CA GLU A 292 -3.76 -24.63 1.59
C GLU A 292 -4.80 -23.52 1.72
N ARG A 293 -6.07 -23.87 1.50
CA ARG A 293 -7.18 -22.95 1.72
C ARG A 293 -7.48 -22.78 3.20
N LEU A 294 -8.01 -21.63 3.55
CA LEU A 294 -8.61 -21.41 4.87
C LEU A 294 -9.67 -22.48 5.17
N PRO A 295 -9.85 -22.89 6.44
CA PRO A 295 -10.74 -24.01 6.79
C PRO A 295 -12.15 -23.92 6.22
N GLU A 296 -12.74 -22.70 6.21
CA GLU A 296 -14.09 -22.45 5.70
C GLU A 296 -14.24 -22.57 4.19
N PHE A 297 -13.12 -22.62 3.46
CA PHE A 297 -13.09 -22.77 1.99
C PHE A 297 -12.57 -24.14 1.53
N ARG A 298 -12.22 -25.04 2.46
CA ARG A 298 -11.80 -26.40 2.11
C ARG A 298 -12.96 -27.15 1.46
N GLY A 299 -12.68 -27.82 0.34
CA GLY A 299 -13.67 -28.58 -0.41
C GLY A 299 -14.60 -27.77 -1.32
N LYS A 300 -14.52 -26.45 -1.32
CA LYS A 300 -15.19 -25.62 -2.32
C LYS A 300 -14.33 -25.60 -3.59
N THR A 301 -14.92 -25.98 -4.72
CA THR A 301 -14.29 -25.81 -6.04
C THR A 301 -14.29 -24.34 -6.44
N ASN A 302 -13.24 -23.93 -7.16
CA ASN A 302 -13.18 -22.60 -7.78
C ASN A 302 -14.26 -22.42 -8.84
#